data_1d94b3349365083b71837ca347f0d3ab
#
_entry.id   1d94b3349365083b71837ca347f0d3ab
#
_cell.length_a   1.000
_cell.length_b   1.000
_cell.length_c   1.000
_cell.angle_alpha   90.00
_cell.angle_beta   90.00
_cell.angle_gamma   90.00
#
_symmetry.space_group_name_H-M   'P 1'
#
loop_
_entity.id
_entity.type
_entity.pdbx_description
1 polymer ?
#
loop_
_entity_poly.entity_id
_entity_poly.type
_entity_poly.pdbx_seq_one_letter_code
_entity_poly.pdbx_strand_id
1 'polypeptide(L)'
;MMAVGLPQDLQELLERLDRELSKLYGERYRGLVLFGSYAGGEADEGSDVDLLLLLEGEVNRWGEYLRAEPIVWPLSLESGYVFSLMPVAVEDYRSAWKPLLMNARKEGVLVP
;
A
#
# COMPACT_ATOMS: atom_id res chain seq x y z
N MET A 1 13.75 -2.42 5.64
CA MET A 1 13.14 -3.00 6.84
C MET A 1 11.83 -2.31 7.14
N MET A 2 10.79 -3.07 7.40
CA MET A 2 9.48 -2.48 7.72
C MET A 2 9.44 -1.94 9.13
N ALA A 3 8.37 -1.19 9.43
CA ALA A 3 8.18 -0.59 10.74
C ALA A 3 8.24 -1.61 11.87
N VAL A 4 8.80 -1.21 12.99
CA VAL A 4 8.86 -2.02 14.20
C VAL A 4 7.44 -2.23 14.72
N GLY A 5 7.12 -3.45 15.14
CA GLY A 5 5.83 -3.78 15.74
C GLY A 5 4.80 -4.36 14.77
N LEU A 6 5.10 -4.48 13.48
CA LEU A 6 4.20 -5.19 12.57
C LEU A 6 4.24 -6.68 12.84
N PRO A 7 3.07 -7.37 12.85
CA PRO A 7 3.05 -8.82 12.94
C PRO A 7 3.85 -9.46 11.81
N GLN A 8 4.52 -10.55 12.11
CA GLN A 8 5.35 -11.24 11.12
C GLN A 8 4.56 -11.69 9.90
N ASP A 9 3.37 -12.22 10.10
CA ASP A 9 2.49 -12.65 9.01
C ASP A 9 2.10 -11.48 8.11
N LEU A 10 1.86 -10.30 8.67
CA LEU A 10 1.55 -9.12 7.88
C LEU A 10 2.77 -8.67 7.07
N GLN A 11 3.96 -8.71 7.66
CA GLN A 11 5.18 -8.37 6.93
C GLN A 11 5.36 -9.27 5.71
N GLU A 12 5.15 -10.56 5.87
CA GLU A 12 5.26 -11.53 4.78
C GLU A 12 4.22 -11.29 3.69
N LEU A 13 2.99 -10.95 4.09
CA LEU A 13 1.91 -10.62 3.15
C LEU A 13 2.23 -9.36 2.36
N LEU A 14 2.77 -8.34 3.01
CA LEU A 14 3.14 -7.09 2.34
C LEU A 14 4.28 -7.31 1.34
N GLU A 15 5.25 -8.14 1.68
CA GLU A 15 6.32 -8.50 0.75
C GLU A 15 5.79 -9.26 -0.46
N ARG A 16 4.85 -10.17 -0.23
CA ARG A 16 4.19 -10.92 -1.32
C ARG A 16 3.38 -9.99 -2.22
N LEU A 17 2.62 -9.09 -1.62
CA LEU A 17 1.82 -8.12 -2.35
C LEU A 17 2.71 -7.21 -3.20
N ASP A 18 3.81 -6.74 -2.63
CA ASP A 18 4.80 -5.93 -3.33
C ASP A 18 5.33 -6.66 -4.58
N ARG A 19 5.72 -7.93 -4.44
CA ARG A 19 6.20 -8.73 -5.55
C ARG A 19 5.15 -8.90 -6.65
N GLU A 20 3.93 -9.21 -6.27
CA GLU A 20 2.85 -9.46 -7.24
C GLU A 20 2.45 -8.18 -7.99
N LEU A 21 2.39 -7.06 -7.28
CA LEU A 21 2.08 -5.78 -7.91
C LEU A 21 3.21 -5.30 -8.80
N SER A 22 4.45 -5.55 -8.40
CA SER A 22 5.62 -5.25 -9.22
C SER A 22 5.57 -6.01 -10.56
N LYS A 23 5.16 -7.26 -10.53
CA LYS A 23 4.99 -8.06 -11.75
C LYS A 23 3.86 -7.53 -12.63
N LEU A 24 2.75 -7.13 -12.01
CA LEU A 24 1.59 -6.65 -12.73
C LEU A 24 1.87 -5.33 -13.46
N TYR A 25 2.54 -4.39 -12.79
CA TYR A 25 2.74 -3.05 -13.32
C TYR A 25 4.07 -2.85 -14.04
N GLY A 26 5.03 -3.73 -13.80
CA GLY A 26 6.33 -3.62 -14.45
C GLY A 26 7.02 -2.30 -14.18
N GLU A 27 7.44 -1.61 -15.22
CA GLU A 27 8.17 -0.35 -15.11
C GLU A 27 7.38 0.80 -14.46
N ARG A 28 6.06 0.71 -14.49
CA ARG A 28 5.21 1.72 -13.84
C ARG A 28 5.22 1.60 -12.32
N TYR A 29 5.59 0.44 -11.78
CA TYR A 29 5.55 0.21 -10.35
C TYR A 29 6.64 1.00 -9.63
N ARG A 30 6.24 1.78 -8.64
CA ARG A 30 7.16 2.59 -7.84
C ARG A 30 7.10 2.27 -6.35
N GLY A 31 6.32 1.29 -5.96
CA GLY A 31 6.32 0.77 -4.59
C GLY A 31 4.99 0.89 -3.88
N LEU A 32 4.99 0.40 -2.66
CA LEU A 32 3.86 0.48 -1.73
C LEU A 32 4.29 1.27 -0.51
N VAL A 33 3.40 2.11 -0.01
CA VAL A 33 3.61 2.82 1.25
C VAL A 33 2.52 2.41 2.23
N LEU A 34 2.94 1.84 3.35
CA LEU A 34 2.04 1.54 4.46
C LEU A 34 1.81 2.83 5.24
N PHE A 35 0.55 3.17 5.46
CA PHE A 35 0.20 4.36 6.27
C PHE A 35 -0.97 4.02 7.19
N GLY A 36 -1.50 5.02 7.89
CA GLY A 36 -2.61 4.79 8.80
C GLY A 36 -2.19 4.09 10.09
N SER A 37 -3.12 3.37 10.71
CA SER A 37 -2.94 2.79 12.04
C SER A 37 -1.74 1.83 12.14
N TYR A 38 -1.54 0.99 11.15
CA TYR A 38 -0.42 0.03 11.19
C TYR A 38 0.95 0.72 11.10
N ALA A 39 1.05 1.79 10.34
CA ALA A 39 2.29 2.54 10.25
C ALA A 39 2.60 3.28 11.56
N GLY A 40 1.57 3.77 12.25
CA GLY A 40 1.70 4.51 13.49
C GLY A 40 1.76 3.66 14.75
N GLY A 41 1.65 2.34 14.64
CA GLY A 41 1.65 1.44 15.79
C GLY A 41 0.35 1.45 16.60
N GLU A 42 -0.72 1.99 16.05
CA GLU A 42 -2.02 2.13 16.71
C GLU A 42 -3.05 1.09 16.27
N ALA A 43 -2.66 0.15 15.41
CA ALA A 43 -3.58 -0.82 14.84
C ALA A 43 -4.04 -1.85 15.88
N ASP A 44 -5.29 -2.25 15.73
CA ASP A 44 -5.90 -3.37 16.47
C ASP A 44 -6.48 -4.37 15.46
N GLU A 45 -7.19 -5.39 15.96
CA GLU A 45 -7.75 -6.45 15.12
C GLU A 45 -8.75 -5.96 14.06
N GLY A 46 -9.41 -4.83 14.31
CA GLY A 46 -10.37 -4.27 13.39
C GLY A 46 -9.80 -3.27 12.40
N SER A 47 -8.49 -2.98 12.48
CA SER A 47 -7.87 -1.98 11.63
C SER A 47 -7.65 -2.48 10.22
N ASP A 48 -7.92 -1.62 9.23
CA ASP A 48 -7.56 -1.88 7.84
C ASP A 48 -6.06 -1.64 7.65
N VAL A 49 -5.49 -2.33 6.70
CA VAL A 49 -4.10 -2.11 6.28
C VAL A 49 -4.14 -1.11 5.11
N ASP A 50 -3.81 0.14 5.41
CA ASP A 50 -3.88 1.23 4.43
C ASP A 50 -2.58 1.32 3.64
N LEU A 51 -2.70 1.20 2.31
CA LEU A 51 -1.56 1.19 1.41
C LEU A 51 -1.75 2.19 0.27
N LEU A 52 -0.69 2.95 -0.02
CA LEU A 52 -0.60 3.70 -1.25
C LEU A 52 0.13 2.85 -2.29
N LEU A 53 -0.48 2.70 -3.45
CA LEU A 53 0.16 2.07 -4.61
C LEU A 53 0.75 3.19 -5.46
N LEU A 54 2.07 3.29 -5.48
CA LEU A 54 2.76 4.34 -6.23
C LEU A 54 3.04 3.89 -7.66
N LEU A 55 2.57 4.66 -8.60
CA LEU A 55 2.71 4.34 -10.03
C LEU A 55 3.29 5.52 -10.80
N GLU A 56 4.12 5.22 -11.78
CA GLU A 56 4.63 6.21 -12.71
C GLU A 56 3.55 6.60 -13.72
N GLY A 57 3.49 7.87 -14.08
CA GLY A 57 2.57 8.37 -15.09
C GLY A 57 1.18 8.69 -14.55
N GLU A 58 0.23 8.84 -15.45
CA GLU A 58 -1.14 9.13 -15.06
C GLU A 58 -1.79 7.94 -14.38
N VAL A 59 -2.57 8.23 -13.34
CA VAL A 59 -3.27 7.21 -12.57
C VAL A 59 -4.77 7.48 -12.63
N ASN A 60 -5.49 6.54 -13.25
CA ASN A 60 -6.94 6.47 -13.14
C ASN A 60 -7.23 5.63 -11.89
N ARG A 61 -7.57 6.27 -10.80
CA ARG A 61 -7.70 5.63 -9.49
C ARG A 61 -8.60 4.39 -9.51
N TRP A 62 -9.77 4.51 -10.11
CA TRP A 62 -10.72 3.40 -10.18
C TRP A 62 -10.21 2.26 -11.08
N GLY A 63 -9.67 2.60 -12.25
CA GLY A 63 -9.13 1.62 -13.18
C GLY A 63 -7.98 0.82 -12.60
N GLU A 64 -7.07 1.50 -11.90
CA GLU A 64 -5.93 0.83 -11.27
C GLU A 64 -6.36 -0.02 -10.07
N TYR A 65 -7.34 0.46 -9.31
CA TYR A 65 -7.93 -0.32 -8.23
C TYR A 65 -8.48 -1.65 -8.76
N LEU A 66 -9.28 -1.60 -9.82
CA LEU A 66 -9.85 -2.80 -10.43
C LEU A 66 -8.78 -3.73 -11.01
N ARG A 67 -7.71 -3.16 -11.54
CA ARG A 67 -6.59 -3.94 -12.08
C ARG A 67 -5.83 -4.70 -11.01
N ALA A 68 -5.66 -4.10 -9.82
CA ALA A 68 -4.95 -4.70 -8.71
C ALA A 68 -5.80 -5.68 -7.90
N GLU A 69 -7.11 -5.57 -7.95
CA GLU A 69 -8.03 -6.34 -7.12
C GLU A 69 -7.86 -7.87 -7.21
N PRO A 70 -7.62 -8.47 -8.39
CA PRO A 70 -7.38 -9.91 -8.47
C PRO A 70 -6.17 -10.40 -7.67
N ILE A 71 -5.24 -9.52 -7.35
CA ILE A 71 -4.10 -9.82 -6.48
C ILE A 71 -4.46 -9.57 -5.02
N VAL A 72 -5.07 -8.43 -4.74
CA VAL A 72 -5.34 -7.97 -3.36
C VAL A 72 -6.44 -8.79 -2.70
N TRP A 73 -7.53 -9.06 -3.39
CA TRP A 73 -8.71 -9.71 -2.83
C TRP A 73 -8.42 -11.11 -2.27
N PRO A 74 -7.74 -12.01 -3.01
CA PRO A 74 -7.41 -13.33 -2.46
C PRO A 74 -6.54 -13.26 -1.21
N LEU A 75 -5.59 -12.34 -1.16
CA LEU A 75 -4.73 -12.17 0.00
C LEU A 75 -5.52 -11.69 1.21
N SER A 76 -6.48 -10.80 1.01
CA SER A 76 -7.36 -10.35 2.08
C SER A 76 -8.20 -11.50 2.62
N LEU A 77 -8.80 -12.31 1.74
CA LEU A 77 -9.63 -13.43 2.15
C LEU A 77 -8.85 -14.50 2.92
N GLU A 78 -7.66 -14.85 2.44
CA GLU A 78 -6.83 -15.88 3.06
C GLU A 78 -6.30 -15.46 4.42
N SER A 79 -5.93 -14.21 4.56
CA SER A 79 -5.23 -13.73 5.74
C SER A 79 -6.12 -13.17 6.84
N GLY A 80 -7.33 -12.75 6.48
CA GLY A 80 -8.20 -12.02 7.40
C GLY A 80 -7.86 -10.54 7.55
N TYR A 81 -6.75 -10.06 6.97
CA TYR A 81 -6.47 -8.63 6.92
C TYR A 81 -7.25 -7.97 5.78
N VAL A 82 -7.78 -6.79 6.04
CA VAL A 82 -8.44 -6.00 5.00
C VAL A 82 -7.44 -4.98 4.46
N PHE A 83 -7.08 -5.13 3.20
CA PHE A 83 -6.16 -4.21 2.54
C PHE A 83 -6.95 -3.12 1.83
N SER A 84 -6.67 -1.87 2.21
CA SER A 84 -7.26 -0.69 1.58
C SER A 84 -6.19 -0.06 0.68
N LEU A 85 -6.29 -0.32 -0.61
CA LEU A 85 -5.29 0.10 -1.59
C LEU A 85 -5.73 1.37 -2.29
N MET A 86 -4.88 2.39 -2.27
CA MET A 86 -5.13 3.64 -2.98
C MET A 86 -4.05 3.88 -4.03
N PRO A 87 -4.38 3.77 -5.32
CA PRO A 87 -3.44 4.10 -6.39
C PRO A 87 -3.18 5.60 -6.44
N VAL A 88 -1.91 5.98 -6.53
CA VAL A 88 -1.47 7.38 -6.55
C VAL A 88 -0.29 7.51 -7.52
N ALA A 89 -0.30 8.57 -8.33
CA ALA A 89 0.86 8.89 -9.15
C ALA A 89 2.04 9.24 -8.24
N VAL A 90 3.22 8.68 -8.51
CA VAL A 90 4.41 8.92 -7.69
C VAL A 90 4.77 10.41 -7.65
N GLU A 91 4.48 11.15 -8.70
CA GLU A 91 4.69 12.60 -8.75
C GLU A 91 3.85 13.33 -7.70
N ASP A 92 2.58 12.93 -7.56
CA ASP A 92 1.69 13.51 -6.57
C ASP A 92 2.14 13.19 -5.15
N TYR A 93 2.64 11.98 -4.93
CA TYR A 93 3.18 11.58 -3.65
C TYR A 93 4.43 12.39 -3.29
N ARG A 94 5.32 12.60 -4.25
CA ARG A 94 6.54 13.40 -4.04
C ARG A 94 6.24 14.85 -3.73
N SER A 95 5.26 15.45 -4.41
CA SER A 95 4.86 16.83 -4.15
C SER A 95 4.05 16.96 -2.86
N ALA A 96 3.33 15.91 -2.49
CA ALA A 96 2.62 15.78 -1.21
C ALA A 96 1.76 17.00 -0.86
N TRP A 97 1.08 17.56 -1.85
CA TRP A 97 0.29 18.79 -1.65
C TRP A 97 -1.09 18.56 -1.01
N LYS A 98 -1.61 17.33 -1.06
CA LYS A 98 -2.87 16.99 -0.40
C LYS A 98 -2.61 16.53 1.03
N PRO A 99 -3.49 16.88 2.01
CA PRO A 99 -3.25 16.49 3.41
C PRO A 99 -3.01 15.00 3.62
N LEU A 100 -3.76 14.13 2.94
CA LEU A 100 -3.57 12.69 3.04
C LEU A 100 -2.17 12.27 2.61
N LEU A 101 -1.70 12.81 1.48
CA LEU A 101 -0.37 12.48 0.95
C LEU A 101 0.75 13.05 1.81
N MET A 102 0.53 14.23 2.39
CA MET A 102 1.47 14.83 3.32
C MET A 102 1.65 13.96 4.56
N ASN A 103 0.55 13.45 5.12
CA ASN A 103 0.59 12.58 6.28
C ASN A 103 1.22 11.23 5.95
N ALA A 104 0.86 10.63 4.83
CA ALA A 104 1.41 9.36 4.40
C ALA A 104 2.92 9.46 4.16
N ARG A 105 3.37 10.56 3.59
CA ARG A 105 4.80 10.78 3.35
C ARG A 105 5.59 10.99 4.64
N LYS A 106 4.98 11.66 5.62
CA LYS A 106 5.60 11.94 6.93
C LYS A 106 5.64 10.71 7.82
N GLU A 107 4.54 9.94 7.86
CA GLU A 107 4.35 8.85 8.82
C GLU A 107 4.37 7.46 8.19
N GLY A 108 4.23 7.38 6.86
CA GLY A 108 4.19 6.13 6.14
C GLY A 108 5.51 5.41 6.09
N VAL A 109 5.43 4.10 5.86
CA VAL A 109 6.58 3.21 5.77
C VAL A 109 6.60 2.57 4.40
N LEU A 110 7.69 2.74 3.68
CA LEU A 110 7.85 2.11 2.38
C LEU A 110 8.01 0.60 2.57
N VAL A 111 7.25 -0.17 1.83
CA VAL A 111 7.37 -1.63 1.82
C VAL A 111 8.61 -1.98 1.00
N PRO A 112 9.56 -2.75 1.58
CA PRO A 112 10.82 -3.06 0.91
C PRO A 112 10.68 -3.94 -0.31
#